data_d5233c3e4ab7f798ef698a54ec6852a4
#
_entry.id   d5233c3e4ab7f798ef698a54ec6852a4
#
_cell.length_a   1.000
_cell.length_b   1.000
_cell.length_c   1.000
_cell.angle_alpha   90.00
_cell.angle_beta   90.00
_cell.angle_gamma   90.00
#
_symmetry.space_group_name_H-M   'P 1'
#
loop_
_entity.id
_entity.type
_entity.pdbx_description
1 polymer ?
#
loop_
_entity_poly.entity_id
_entity_poly.type
_entity_poly.pdbx_seq_one_letter_code
_entity_poly.pdbx_strand_id
1 'polypeptide(L)'
;MKPLIGALCLVALVSARADADLKYTMHMEIKKTEAAPAQGANALLGMMGDALMKQLVPEGAADIVYLIGEKGARMEFVKPAMGQPAGAVHLARPDGTLIVMNPTAKTYWKTTGQAAAAAMQAAGVPTPEITATRTGQFETIAGVKCEVVTFDWKMAIPIPEAARANMPADFPSSLALNGESCTTVDQYQKYADIAAKSTTTMMAAMGFDKLAQGGLVLRQSLNMMGLEMRANVTELAEEPPADALFEIPAEFKEVPMPGAK
;
A
#
# COMPACT_ATOMS: atom_id res chain seq x y z
N MET A 1 52.50 26.79 37.58
CA MET A 1 51.74 25.56 37.51
C MET A 1 50.34 25.86 37.02
N LYS A 2 50.03 25.58 35.77
CA LYS A 2 48.70 25.79 35.18
C LYS A 2 48.08 24.39 34.95
N PRO A 3 46.84 24.09 35.37
CA PRO A 3 46.20 22.84 35.04
C PRO A 3 45.64 22.88 33.64
N LEU A 4 46.01 21.91 32.81
CA LEU A 4 45.35 21.55 31.58
C LEU A 4 44.00 20.87 31.89
N ILE A 5 42.91 21.52 31.53
CA ILE A 5 41.58 20.92 31.53
C ILE A 5 41.42 20.24 30.19
N GLY A 6 41.55 18.93 30.19
CA GLY A 6 41.25 18.09 29.02
C GLY A 6 39.73 18.02 28.80
N ALA A 7 39.26 18.63 27.72
CA ALA A 7 37.87 18.46 27.25
C ALA A 7 37.73 17.06 26.66
N LEU A 8 37.04 16.16 27.38
CA LEU A 8 36.62 14.86 26.87
C LEU A 8 35.41 15.05 25.98
N CYS A 9 35.62 15.15 24.65
CA CYS A 9 34.54 15.07 23.69
C CYS A 9 33.96 13.63 23.71
N LEU A 10 32.82 13.47 24.39
CA LEU A 10 31.99 12.27 24.24
C LEU A 10 31.39 12.28 22.84
N VAL A 11 32.05 11.62 21.91
CA VAL A 11 31.43 11.25 20.61
C VAL A 11 30.43 10.16 20.94
N ALA A 12 29.15 10.52 21.04
CA ALA A 12 28.07 9.54 21.05
C ALA A 12 28.06 8.88 19.68
N LEU A 13 28.71 7.73 19.58
CA LEU A 13 28.53 6.80 18.49
C LEU A 13 27.07 6.34 18.56
N VAL A 14 26.23 6.95 17.73
CA VAL A 14 24.93 6.38 17.38
C VAL A 14 25.26 5.14 16.56
N SER A 15 25.47 4.03 17.25
CA SER A 15 25.49 2.72 16.61
C SER A 15 24.10 2.55 15.99
N ALA A 16 24.03 2.56 14.65
CA ALA A 16 22.85 2.11 13.92
C ALA A 16 22.50 0.72 14.49
N ARG A 17 21.39 0.62 15.23
CA ARG A 17 20.95 -0.64 15.78
C ARG A 17 20.58 -1.52 14.60
N ALA A 18 21.21 -2.68 14.49
CA ALA A 18 20.92 -3.67 13.44
C ALA A 18 19.44 -4.09 13.41
N ASP A 19 18.74 -3.91 14.53
CA ASP A 19 17.40 -4.43 14.82
C ASP A 19 16.32 -3.33 14.91
N ALA A 20 16.57 -2.13 14.37
CA ALA A 20 15.57 -1.07 14.39
C ALA A 20 14.40 -1.39 13.45
N ASP A 21 13.17 -1.07 13.86
CA ASP A 21 11.99 -1.06 13.01
C ASP A 21 11.91 0.25 12.22
N LEU A 22 11.41 0.19 11.00
CA LEU A 22 11.10 1.38 10.20
C LEU A 22 9.64 1.73 10.38
N LYS A 23 9.37 2.94 10.89
CA LYS A 23 8.04 3.51 10.99
C LYS A 23 7.87 4.66 10.02
N TYR A 24 6.76 4.69 9.31
CA TYR A 24 6.40 5.84 8.48
C TYR A 24 4.89 6.03 8.41
N THR A 25 4.48 7.28 8.19
CA THR A 25 3.10 7.66 7.96
C THR A 25 2.91 7.97 6.48
N MET A 26 1.95 7.32 5.85
CA MET A 26 1.54 7.58 4.48
C MET A 26 0.22 8.33 4.49
N HIS A 27 0.22 9.53 3.94
CA HIS A 27 -0.96 10.34 3.71
C HIS A 27 -1.51 10.04 2.31
N MET A 28 -2.76 9.62 2.23
CA MET A 28 -3.44 9.29 0.97
C MET A 28 -4.59 10.26 0.73
N GLU A 29 -4.66 10.82 -0.48
CA GLU A 29 -5.75 11.65 -0.95
C GLU A 29 -6.30 11.12 -2.27
N ILE A 30 -7.62 11.27 -2.49
CA ILE A 30 -8.25 11.02 -3.77
C ILE A 30 -8.98 12.28 -4.21
N LYS A 31 -8.69 12.73 -5.43
CA LYS A 31 -9.29 13.92 -6.05
C LYS A 31 -9.91 13.56 -7.39
N LYS A 32 -10.99 14.24 -7.76
CA LYS A 32 -11.45 14.19 -9.14
C LYS A 32 -10.52 15.01 -10.02
N THR A 33 -10.11 14.43 -11.15
CA THR A 33 -9.45 15.21 -12.19
C THR A 33 -10.51 16.03 -12.93
N GLU A 34 -10.16 17.23 -13.39
CA GLU A 34 -11.02 18.07 -14.24
C GLU A 34 -11.17 17.46 -15.65
N ALA A 35 -11.51 16.21 -15.74
CA ALA A 35 -11.82 15.60 -17.02
C ALA A 35 -13.15 16.13 -17.54
N ALA A 36 -13.20 16.41 -18.85
CA ALA A 36 -14.41 16.89 -19.53
C ALA A 36 -15.64 16.04 -19.17
N PRO A 37 -16.84 16.65 -19.06
CA PRO A 37 -18.05 15.93 -18.71
C PRO A 37 -18.24 14.74 -19.65
N ALA A 38 -18.21 13.57 -19.06
CA ALA A 38 -18.23 12.32 -19.78
C ALA A 38 -19.65 12.02 -20.30
N GLN A 39 -19.76 11.61 -21.56
CA GLN A 39 -20.99 11.10 -22.16
C GLN A 39 -20.84 9.56 -22.34
N GLY A 40 -21.97 8.86 -22.32
CA GLY A 40 -21.98 7.40 -22.54
C GLY A 40 -21.27 6.58 -21.46
N ALA A 41 -20.39 5.67 -21.86
CA ALA A 41 -19.61 4.81 -20.96
C ALA A 41 -18.80 5.59 -19.93
N ASN A 42 -18.30 6.77 -20.29
CA ASN A 42 -17.56 7.63 -19.36
C ASN A 42 -18.44 8.18 -18.23
N ALA A 43 -19.73 8.41 -18.44
CA ALA A 43 -20.66 8.81 -17.38
C ALA A 43 -20.83 7.68 -16.36
N LEU A 44 -20.95 6.43 -16.82
CA LEU A 44 -21.01 5.25 -15.96
C LEU A 44 -19.70 5.06 -15.16
N LEU A 45 -18.56 5.22 -15.83
CA LEU A 45 -17.24 5.17 -15.16
C LEU A 45 -17.09 6.29 -14.13
N GLY A 46 -17.61 7.49 -14.40
CA GLY A 46 -17.64 8.59 -13.43
C GLY A 46 -18.48 8.27 -12.18
N MET A 47 -19.65 7.66 -12.37
CA MET A 47 -20.50 7.20 -11.25
C MET A 47 -19.81 6.09 -10.44
N MET A 48 -19.15 5.15 -11.11
CA MET A 48 -18.34 4.11 -10.47
C MET A 48 -17.16 4.73 -9.71
N GLY A 49 -16.52 5.75 -10.28
CA GLY A 49 -15.44 6.50 -9.64
C GLY A 49 -15.88 7.16 -8.32
N ASP A 50 -17.07 7.77 -8.29
CA ASP A 50 -17.63 8.38 -7.08
C ASP A 50 -17.91 7.33 -5.99
N ALA A 51 -18.46 6.19 -6.37
CA ALA A 51 -18.68 5.09 -5.45
C ALA A 51 -17.35 4.53 -4.93
N LEU A 52 -16.39 4.34 -5.81
CA LEU A 52 -15.05 3.87 -5.48
C LEU A 52 -14.33 4.86 -4.54
N MET A 53 -14.40 6.15 -4.82
CA MET A 53 -13.82 7.20 -3.99
C MET A 53 -14.37 7.15 -2.56
N LYS A 54 -15.71 7.05 -2.41
CA LYS A 54 -16.35 6.93 -1.09
C LYS A 54 -15.98 5.66 -0.35
N GLN A 55 -15.70 4.58 -1.07
CA GLN A 55 -15.26 3.32 -0.48
C GLN A 55 -13.77 3.35 -0.11
N LEU A 56 -12.93 3.91 -0.96
CA LEU A 56 -11.48 3.95 -0.73
C LEU A 56 -11.09 4.96 0.33
N VAL A 57 -11.66 6.18 0.28
CA VAL A 57 -11.35 7.26 1.22
C VAL A 57 -12.61 8.05 1.53
N PRO A 58 -13.46 7.59 2.46
CA PRO A 58 -14.76 8.20 2.75
C PRO A 58 -14.69 9.69 3.10
N GLU A 59 -13.60 10.10 3.73
CA GLU A 59 -13.36 11.49 4.16
C GLU A 59 -12.48 12.29 3.18
N GLY A 60 -12.20 11.75 1.98
CA GLY A 60 -11.36 12.38 0.96
C GLY A 60 -9.85 12.27 1.21
N ALA A 61 -9.44 12.01 2.44
CA ALA A 61 -8.05 11.77 2.81
C ALA A 61 -7.96 10.76 3.97
N ALA A 62 -6.88 9.99 3.99
CA ALA A 62 -6.59 9.03 5.06
C ALA A 62 -5.10 9.00 5.38
N ASP A 63 -4.80 8.71 6.65
CA ASP A 63 -3.46 8.46 7.12
C ASP A 63 -3.33 6.99 7.49
N ILE A 64 -2.26 6.36 7.02
CA ILE A 64 -1.93 4.97 7.28
C ILE A 64 -0.53 4.93 7.88
N VAL A 65 -0.41 4.36 9.07
CA VAL A 65 0.88 4.17 9.74
C VAL A 65 1.42 2.79 9.40
N TYR A 66 2.64 2.74 8.91
CA TYR A 66 3.38 1.52 8.63
C TYR A 66 4.48 1.33 9.66
N LEU A 67 4.68 0.10 10.08
CA LEU A 67 5.79 -0.35 10.88
C LEU A 67 6.36 -1.62 10.22
N ILE A 68 7.65 -1.62 9.90
CA ILE A 68 8.33 -2.72 9.24
C ILE A 68 9.52 -3.13 10.10
N GLY A 69 9.54 -4.36 10.55
CA GLY A 69 10.59 -4.94 11.38
C GLY A 69 10.79 -6.42 11.08
N GLU A 70 11.65 -7.09 11.81
CA GLU A 70 11.97 -8.51 11.60
C GLU A 70 10.73 -9.43 11.70
N LYS A 71 9.72 -9.03 12.47
CA LYS A 71 8.45 -9.77 12.62
C LYS A 71 7.46 -9.59 11.48
N GLY A 72 7.81 -8.74 10.49
CA GLY A 72 7.01 -8.49 9.31
C GLY A 72 6.66 -7.03 9.09
N ALA A 73 5.50 -6.79 8.49
CA ALA A 73 4.98 -5.46 8.26
C ALA A 73 3.60 -5.29 8.93
N ARG A 74 3.42 -4.15 9.60
CA ARG A 74 2.17 -3.73 10.22
C ARG A 74 1.68 -2.46 9.52
N MET A 75 0.40 -2.44 9.19
CA MET A 75 -0.29 -1.29 8.63
C MET A 75 -1.50 -0.97 9.51
N GLU A 76 -1.61 0.27 9.97
CA GLU A 76 -2.71 0.74 10.81
C GLU A 76 -3.43 1.90 10.13
N PHE A 77 -4.74 1.78 10.00
CA PHE A 77 -5.61 2.81 9.43
C PHE A 77 -5.99 3.83 10.51
N VAL A 78 -5.40 5.02 10.47
CA VAL A 78 -5.73 6.09 11.43
C VAL A 78 -7.16 6.59 11.22
N LYS A 79 -7.59 6.63 9.96
CA LYS A 79 -8.96 6.98 9.53
C LYS A 79 -9.55 5.86 8.69
N PRO A 80 -10.88 5.81 8.53
CA PRO A 80 -11.48 4.82 7.64
C PRO A 80 -10.94 4.97 6.21
N ALA A 81 -10.42 3.89 5.64
CA ALA A 81 -9.94 3.86 4.26
C ALA A 81 -9.95 2.42 3.70
N MET A 82 -10.08 2.28 2.38
CA MET A 82 -9.99 1.00 1.68
C MET A 82 -10.96 -0.06 2.23
N GLY A 83 -12.16 0.41 2.67
CA GLY A 83 -13.16 -0.46 3.31
C GLY A 83 -12.82 -0.90 4.74
N GLN A 84 -11.73 -0.38 5.31
CA GLN A 84 -11.32 -0.66 6.69
C GLN A 84 -11.79 0.44 7.63
N PRO A 85 -12.26 0.11 8.84
CA PRO A 85 -12.58 1.11 9.87
C PRO A 85 -11.31 1.76 10.42
N ALA A 86 -11.46 2.91 11.07
CA ALA A 86 -10.37 3.52 11.83
C ALA A 86 -9.85 2.54 12.91
N GLY A 87 -8.54 2.52 13.08
CA GLY A 87 -7.84 1.63 14.01
C GLY A 87 -7.70 0.18 13.50
N ALA A 88 -8.25 -0.18 12.32
CA ALA A 88 -8.00 -1.50 11.74
C ALA A 88 -6.50 -1.71 11.53
N VAL A 89 -6.04 -2.93 11.77
CA VAL A 89 -4.63 -3.29 11.65
C VAL A 89 -4.48 -4.49 10.73
N HIS A 90 -3.58 -4.38 9.77
CA HIS A 90 -3.13 -5.49 8.95
C HIS A 90 -1.71 -5.86 9.35
N LEU A 91 -1.50 -7.13 9.72
CA LEU A 91 -0.17 -7.69 9.98
C LEU A 91 0.17 -8.66 8.86
N ALA A 92 1.27 -8.40 8.18
CA ALA A 92 1.81 -9.30 7.18
C ALA A 92 3.08 -9.93 7.76
N ARG A 93 3.07 -11.23 8.01
CA ARG A 93 4.17 -11.97 8.62
C ARG A 93 5.17 -12.48 7.58
N PRO A 94 6.43 -12.76 7.98
CA PRO A 94 7.44 -13.28 7.05
C PRO A 94 7.09 -14.64 6.43
N ASP A 95 6.20 -15.42 7.08
CA ASP A 95 5.69 -16.70 6.56
C ASP A 95 4.58 -16.55 5.50
N GLY A 96 4.24 -15.31 5.13
CA GLY A 96 3.19 -14.99 4.16
C GLY A 96 1.78 -14.98 4.76
N THR A 97 1.64 -15.12 6.09
CA THR A 97 0.35 -14.99 6.77
C THR A 97 -0.05 -13.52 6.83
N LEU A 98 -1.23 -13.18 6.35
CA LEU A 98 -1.89 -11.89 6.54
C LEU A 98 -2.95 -12.04 7.64
N ILE A 99 -2.88 -11.18 8.65
CA ILE A 99 -3.84 -11.08 9.74
C ILE A 99 -4.51 -9.72 9.66
N VAL A 100 -5.83 -9.70 9.58
CA VAL A 100 -6.61 -8.46 9.57
C VAL A 100 -7.40 -8.37 10.87
N MET A 101 -7.12 -7.34 11.64
CA MET A 101 -7.75 -7.10 12.95
C MET A 101 -8.74 -5.94 12.87
N ASN A 102 -9.91 -6.15 13.43
CA ASN A 102 -10.92 -5.12 13.65
C ASN A 102 -10.97 -4.77 15.14
N PRO A 103 -10.42 -3.63 15.56
CA PRO A 103 -10.36 -3.26 16.98
C PRO A 103 -11.73 -2.97 17.58
N THR A 104 -12.66 -2.44 16.79
CA THR A 104 -14.03 -2.14 17.27
C THR A 104 -14.78 -3.42 17.62
N ALA A 105 -14.67 -4.46 16.78
CA ALA A 105 -15.31 -5.75 17.00
C ALA A 105 -14.46 -6.68 17.90
N LYS A 106 -13.20 -6.34 18.16
CA LYS A 106 -12.19 -7.20 18.81
C LYS A 106 -12.11 -8.57 18.13
N THR A 107 -12.08 -8.56 16.80
CA THR A 107 -12.00 -9.76 15.99
C THR A 107 -10.84 -9.67 15.01
N TYR A 108 -10.36 -10.83 14.59
CA TYR A 108 -9.38 -10.93 13.52
C TYR A 108 -9.69 -12.13 12.64
N TRP A 109 -9.20 -12.09 11.41
CA TRP A 109 -9.18 -13.23 10.51
C TRP A 109 -7.79 -13.37 9.90
N LYS A 110 -7.48 -14.57 9.43
CA LYS A 110 -6.20 -14.90 8.80
C LYS A 110 -6.41 -15.39 7.38
N THR A 111 -5.47 -15.08 6.53
CA THR A 111 -5.32 -15.69 5.21
C THR A 111 -3.85 -15.81 4.86
N THR A 112 -3.54 -16.50 3.80
CA THR A 112 -2.22 -16.44 3.18
C THR A 112 -2.34 -15.73 1.85
N GLY A 113 -1.27 -15.07 1.40
CA GLY A 113 -1.26 -14.46 0.08
C GLY A 113 -1.59 -15.49 -1.03
N GLN A 114 -1.14 -16.73 -0.87
CA GLN A 114 -1.45 -17.81 -1.81
C GLN A 114 -2.95 -18.14 -1.85
N ALA A 115 -3.61 -18.21 -0.68
CA ALA A 115 -5.05 -18.44 -0.62
C ALA A 115 -5.83 -17.28 -1.23
N ALA A 116 -5.41 -16.02 -0.97
CA ALA A 116 -6.01 -14.84 -1.59
C ALA A 116 -5.85 -14.84 -3.12
N ALA A 117 -4.66 -15.14 -3.63
CA ALA A 117 -4.41 -15.25 -5.06
C ALA A 117 -5.25 -16.36 -5.71
N ALA A 118 -5.35 -17.52 -5.07
CA ALA A 118 -6.19 -18.63 -5.55
C ALA A 118 -7.68 -18.26 -5.59
N ALA A 119 -8.16 -17.49 -4.58
CA ALA A 119 -9.54 -17.00 -4.56
C ALA A 119 -9.81 -16.01 -5.71
N MET A 120 -8.87 -15.11 -6.02
CA MET A 120 -8.98 -14.20 -7.16
C MET A 120 -9.02 -14.95 -8.49
N GLN A 121 -8.16 -15.95 -8.66
CA GLN A 121 -8.17 -16.81 -9.86
C GLN A 121 -9.46 -17.60 -9.98
N ALA A 122 -9.97 -18.18 -8.88
CA ALA A 122 -11.24 -18.89 -8.86
C ALA A 122 -12.44 -17.97 -9.18
N ALA A 123 -12.35 -16.69 -8.80
CA ALA A 123 -13.32 -15.66 -9.18
C ALA A 123 -13.16 -15.17 -10.63
N GLY A 124 -12.22 -15.71 -11.39
CA GLY A 124 -11.97 -15.32 -12.79
C GLY A 124 -11.37 -13.92 -12.94
N VAL A 125 -10.73 -13.39 -11.89
CA VAL A 125 -10.05 -12.10 -11.96
C VAL A 125 -8.79 -12.24 -12.84
N PRO A 126 -8.69 -11.52 -13.97
CA PRO A 126 -7.53 -11.62 -14.85
C PRO A 126 -6.27 -11.11 -14.18
N THR A 127 -5.14 -11.71 -14.53
CA THR A 127 -3.83 -11.19 -14.13
C THR A 127 -3.58 -9.87 -14.86
N PRO A 128 -3.25 -8.78 -14.15
CA PRO A 128 -2.94 -7.51 -14.79
C PRO A 128 -1.57 -7.53 -15.49
N GLU A 129 -1.46 -6.73 -16.54
CA GLU A 129 -0.20 -6.40 -17.20
C GLU A 129 0.36 -5.12 -16.57
N ILE A 130 1.63 -5.14 -16.15
CA ILE A 130 2.31 -3.98 -15.59
C ILE A 130 3.61 -3.76 -16.34
N THR A 131 3.80 -2.52 -16.78
CA THR A 131 5.07 -2.02 -17.28
C THR A 131 5.55 -0.91 -16.35
N ALA A 132 6.76 -1.03 -15.82
CA ALA A 132 7.38 -0.02 -14.97
C ALA A 132 8.71 0.43 -15.59
N THR A 133 8.95 1.75 -15.62
CA THR A 133 10.15 2.35 -16.20
C THR A 133 10.78 3.31 -15.21
N ARG A 134 12.04 3.08 -14.86
CA ARG A 134 12.85 4.03 -14.09
C ARG A 134 13.21 5.22 -14.98
N THR A 135 12.98 6.44 -14.49
CA THR A 135 13.16 7.66 -15.27
C THR A 135 14.57 8.26 -15.16
N GLY A 136 15.34 7.84 -14.16
CA GLY A 136 16.61 8.46 -13.78
C GLY A 136 16.43 9.82 -13.08
N GLN A 137 15.19 10.24 -12.83
CA GLN A 137 14.89 11.45 -12.05
C GLN A 137 14.80 11.12 -10.57
N PHE A 138 15.29 12.04 -9.73
CA PHE A 138 15.33 11.84 -8.29
C PHE A 138 14.60 12.98 -7.58
N GLU A 139 13.91 12.61 -6.50
CA GLU A 139 13.25 13.52 -5.59
C GLU A 139 13.69 13.25 -4.15
N THR A 140 13.29 14.14 -3.22
CA THR A 140 13.49 13.93 -1.80
C THR A 140 12.14 14.02 -1.10
N ILE A 141 11.72 12.94 -0.43
CA ILE A 141 10.45 12.83 0.28
C ILE A 141 10.75 12.43 1.72
N ALA A 142 10.21 13.16 2.69
CA ALA A 142 10.50 12.97 4.12
C ALA A 142 12.01 12.89 4.44
N GLY A 143 12.83 13.66 3.71
CA GLY A 143 14.29 13.69 3.87
C GLY A 143 15.04 12.54 3.19
N VAL A 144 14.35 11.66 2.47
CA VAL A 144 14.91 10.46 1.84
C VAL A 144 14.90 10.61 0.31
N LYS A 145 16.05 10.33 -0.31
CA LYS A 145 16.18 10.35 -1.77
C LYS A 145 15.50 9.13 -2.38
N CYS A 146 14.68 9.34 -3.41
CA CYS A 146 14.02 8.29 -4.18
C CYS A 146 14.09 8.58 -5.67
N GLU A 147 14.02 7.54 -6.50
CA GLU A 147 13.97 7.62 -7.95
C GLU A 147 12.51 7.55 -8.43
N VAL A 148 12.17 8.41 -9.37
CA VAL A 148 10.85 8.40 -10.00
C VAL A 148 10.75 7.23 -10.97
N VAL A 149 9.71 6.43 -10.81
CA VAL A 149 9.34 5.30 -11.66
C VAL A 149 7.96 5.57 -12.22
N THR A 150 7.83 5.63 -13.54
CA THR A 150 6.52 5.65 -14.20
C THR A 150 6.02 4.23 -14.41
N PHE A 151 4.71 4.05 -14.39
CA PHE A 151 4.13 2.74 -14.67
C PHE A 151 2.80 2.85 -15.39
N ASP A 152 2.53 1.82 -16.20
CA ASP A 152 1.25 1.53 -16.80
C ASP A 152 0.76 0.17 -16.27
N TRP A 153 -0.48 0.13 -15.85
CA TRP A 153 -1.16 -1.05 -15.37
C TRP A 153 -2.43 -1.25 -16.18
N LYS A 154 -2.66 -2.46 -16.67
CA LYS A 154 -3.81 -2.80 -17.47
C LYS A 154 -4.38 -4.15 -17.05
N MET A 155 -5.68 -4.21 -16.84
CA MET A 155 -6.39 -5.44 -16.51
C MET A 155 -7.62 -5.59 -17.41
N ALA A 156 -7.83 -6.76 -17.99
CA ALA A 156 -9.04 -7.05 -18.73
C ALA A 156 -10.25 -7.02 -17.78
N ILE A 157 -11.38 -6.47 -18.23
CA ILE A 157 -12.65 -6.54 -17.49
C ILE A 157 -13.35 -7.83 -17.90
N PRO A 158 -13.55 -8.78 -16.98
CA PRO A 158 -14.26 -10.03 -17.29
C PRO A 158 -15.76 -9.75 -17.43
N ILE A 159 -16.20 -9.39 -18.64
CA ILE A 159 -17.61 -9.13 -18.92
C ILE A 159 -18.25 -10.44 -19.39
N PRO A 160 -19.20 -11.04 -18.65
CA PRO A 160 -19.96 -12.18 -19.08
C PRO A 160 -20.66 -11.89 -20.42
N GLU A 161 -20.68 -12.84 -21.33
CA GLU A 161 -21.25 -12.68 -22.67
C GLU A 161 -22.72 -12.22 -22.61
N ALA A 162 -23.50 -12.77 -21.69
CA ALA A 162 -24.89 -12.37 -21.45
C ALA A 162 -25.05 -10.89 -21.01
N ALA A 163 -24.02 -10.30 -20.39
CA ALA A 163 -24.05 -8.91 -19.97
C ALA A 163 -23.62 -7.95 -21.09
N ARG A 164 -22.83 -8.41 -22.07
CA ARG A 164 -22.34 -7.58 -23.19
C ARG A 164 -23.47 -6.99 -24.03
N ALA A 165 -24.55 -7.73 -24.22
CA ALA A 165 -25.70 -7.30 -25.02
C ALA A 165 -26.41 -6.06 -24.42
N ASN A 166 -26.26 -5.84 -23.10
CA ASN A 166 -26.88 -4.74 -22.35
C ASN A 166 -25.92 -3.60 -22.03
N MET A 167 -24.67 -3.69 -22.49
CA MET A 167 -23.67 -2.66 -22.23
C MET A 167 -23.58 -1.66 -23.40
N PRO A 168 -23.22 -0.40 -23.11
CA PRO A 168 -22.88 0.56 -24.15
C PRO A 168 -21.79 0.01 -25.09
N ALA A 169 -21.89 0.27 -26.39
CA ALA A 169 -20.94 -0.22 -27.39
C ALA A 169 -19.50 0.28 -27.14
N ASP A 170 -19.36 1.43 -26.47
CA ASP A 170 -18.09 2.06 -26.09
C ASP A 170 -17.59 1.66 -24.69
N PHE A 171 -18.25 0.67 -24.06
CA PHE A 171 -17.79 0.21 -22.73
C PHE A 171 -16.39 -0.41 -22.84
N PRO A 172 -15.43 0.01 -21.99
CA PRO A 172 -14.06 -0.45 -22.11
C PRO A 172 -13.93 -1.95 -21.79
N SER A 173 -13.19 -2.67 -22.60
CA SER A 173 -12.87 -4.09 -22.37
C SER A 173 -11.73 -4.30 -21.36
N SER A 174 -11.06 -3.22 -20.97
CA SER A 174 -9.97 -3.23 -20.00
C SER A 174 -9.98 -1.99 -19.13
N LEU A 175 -9.55 -2.16 -17.89
CA LEU A 175 -9.23 -1.07 -16.98
C LEU A 175 -7.76 -0.74 -17.16
N ALA A 176 -7.46 0.52 -17.39
CA ALA A 176 -6.10 1.03 -17.48
C ALA A 176 -5.85 2.06 -16.39
N LEU A 177 -4.72 1.95 -15.73
CA LEU A 177 -4.18 2.92 -14.80
C LEU A 177 -2.81 3.33 -15.31
N ASN A 178 -2.46 4.58 -15.12
CA ASN A 178 -1.10 5.04 -15.23
C ASN A 178 -0.73 5.84 -13.99
N GLY A 179 0.55 5.94 -13.74
CA GLY A 179 0.99 6.70 -12.59
C GLY A 179 2.50 6.76 -12.44
N GLU A 180 2.85 7.32 -11.32
CA GLU A 180 4.24 7.46 -10.89
C GLU A 180 4.39 6.97 -9.46
N SER A 181 5.56 6.42 -9.17
CA SER A 181 6.01 6.16 -7.80
C SER A 181 7.39 6.76 -7.61
N CYS A 182 7.72 7.17 -6.38
CA CYS A 182 9.08 7.50 -6.01
C CYS A 182 9.58 6.44 -5.04
N THR A 183 10.58 5.67 -5.49
CA THR A 183 11.07 4.48 -4.78
C THR A 183 12.49 4.71 -4.29
N THR A 184 12.80 4.37 -3.05
CA THR A 184 14.15 4.53 -2.49
C THR A 184 15.17 3.72 -3.30
N VAL A 185 16.41 4.24 -3.34
CA VAL A 185 17.54 3.55 -3.98
C VAL A 185 18.51 3.19 -2.86
N ASP A 186 18.79 1.90 -2.69
CA ASP A 186 19.73 1.32 -1.73
C ASP A 186 19.40 1.58 -0.24
N GLN A 187 18.96 2.78 0.10
CA GLN A 187 18.54 3.10 1.46
C GLN A 187 17.23 2.37 1.79
N TYR A 188 17.14 1.78 2.98
CA TYR A 188 15.99 1.01 3.46
C TYR A 188 15.69 -0.29 2.71
N GLN A 189 16.66 -0.83 1.93
CA GLN A 189 16.47 -2.08 1.18
C GLN A 189 16.04 -3.24 2.09
N LYS A 190 16.63 -3.38 3.29
CA LYS A 190 16.23 -4.42 4.26
C LYS A 190 14.75 -4.38 4.58
N TYR A 191 14.16 -3.19 4.73
CA TYR A 191 12.74 -3.01 5.04
C TYR A 191 11.86 -3.25 3.81
N ALA A 192 12.33 -2.84 2.63
CA ALA A 192 11.64 -3.16 1.38
C ALA A 192 11.57 -4.68 1.16
N ASP A 193 12.63 -5.41 1.46
CA ASP A 193 12.69 -6.87 1.35
C ASP A 193 11.74 -7.57 2.34
N ILE A 194 11.65 -7.06 3.58
CA ILE A 194 10.71 -7.56 4.59
C ILE A 194 9.27 -7.28 4.13
N ALA A 195 8.97 -6.05 3.73
CA ALA A 195 7.65 -5.68 3.21
C ALA A 195 7.28 -6.52 1.99
N ALA A 196 8.21 -6.70 1.05
CA ALA A 196 8.01 -7.55 -0.12
C ALA A 196 7.67 -8.98 0.29
N LYS A 197 8.43 -9.63 1.14
CA LYS A 197 8.18 -11.00 1.62
C LYS A 197 6.82 -11.11 2.29
N SER A 198 6.44 -10.11 3.07
CA SER A 198 5.21 -10.11 3.85
C SER A 198 3.96 -9.82 3.00
N THR A 199 4.08 -9.01 1.95
CA THR A 199 2.94 -8.61 1.09
C THR A 199 2.91 -9.30 -0.27
N THR A 200 3.95 -10.07 -0.61
CA THR A 200 4.30 -10.53 -1.96
C THR A 200 3.13 -11.17 -2.70
N THR A 201 2.35 -12.02 -2.03
CA THR A 201 1.42 -12.86 -2.81
C THR A 201 0.16 -12.10 -3.21
N MET A 202 -0.39 -11.22 -2.38
CA MET A 202 -1.56 -10.42 -2.75
C MET A 202 -1.17 -9.28 -3.70
N MET A 203 -0.09 -8.58 -3.42
CA MET A 203 0.43 -7.51 -4.27
C MET A 203 0.94 -8.06 -5.60
N ALA A 204 1.55 -9.26 -5.60
CA ALA A 204 1.97 -9.96 -6.81
C ALA A 204 0.77 -10.41 -7.65
N ALA A 205 -0.29 -10.92 -7.02
CA ALA A 205 -1.52 -11.27 -7.74
C ALA A 205 -2.16 -10.06 -8.44
N MET A 206 -1.95 -8.86 -7.89
CA MET A 206 -2.34 -7.58 -8.48
C MET A 206 -1.25 -6.94 -9.34
N GLY A 207 -0.07 -7.59 -9.45
CA GLY A 207 1.08 -7.15 -10.23
C GLY A 207 1.86 -5.98 -9.61
N PHE A 208 1.50 -5.50 -8.43
CA PHE A 208 2.16 -4.35 -7.77
C PHE A 208 3.55 -4.67 -7.20
N ASP A 209 3.93 -5.94 -7.13
CA ASP A 209 5.29 -6.38 -6.81
C ASP A 209 6.34 -5.78 -7.76
N LYS A 210 5.96 -5.55 -9.03
CA LYS A 210 6.82 -4.92 -10.03
C LYS A 210 7.08 -3.44 -9.77
N LEU A 211 6.19 -2.75 -9.05
CA LEU A 211 6.35 -1.34 -8.72
C LEU A 211 7.33 -1.12 -7.56
N ALA A 212 7.40 -2.08 -6.63
CA ALA A 212 8.30 -2.04 -5.48
C ALA A 212 9.72 -2.57 -5.81
N GLN A 213 10.06 -2.77 -7.10
CA GLN A 213 11.35 -3.34 -7.48
C GLN A 213 12.52 -2.52 -6.94
N GLY A 214 13.12 -3.03 -5.86
CA GLY A 214 14.39 -2.55 -5.33
C GLY A 214 14.29 -1.42 -4.31
N GLY A 215 13.12 -1.12 -3.70
CA GLY A 215 13.07 -0.09 -2.69
C GLY A 215 11.71 0.11 -2.03
N LEU A 216 11.69 1.02 -1.06
CA LEU A 216 10.48 1.45 -0.39
C LEU A 216 9.79 2.56 -1.21
N VAL A 217 8.49 2.43 -1.44
CA VAL A 217 7.71 3.45 -2.14
C VAL A 217 7.38 4.58 -1.16
N LEU A 218 7.90 5.79 -1.44
CA LEU A 218 7.69 6.98 -0.60
C LEU A 218 6.58 7.89 -1.13
N ARG A 219 6.31 7.85 -2.42
CA ARG A 219 5.20 8.55 -3.07
C ARG A 219 4.62 7.65 -4.15
N GLN A 220 3.31 7.71 -4.29
CA GLN A 220 2.59 7.11 -5.41
C GLN A 220 1.51 8.07 -5.89
N SER A 221 1.40 8.23 -7.20
CA SER A 221 0.30 8.93 -7.88
C SER A 221 -0.30 8.00 -8.92
N LEU A 222 -1.61 7.82 -8.86
CA LEU A 222 -2.38 6.94 -9.75
C LEU A 222 -3.48 7.74 -10.42
N ASN A 223 -3.61 7.59 -11.73
CA ASN A 223 -4.74 8.13 -12.46
C ASN A 223 -5.64 6.99 -12.94
N MET A 224 -6.90 7.04 -12.56
CA MET A 224 -7.90 6.02 -12.88
C MET A 224 -9.29 6.63 -13.04
N MET A 225 -9.93 6.41 -14.18
CA MET A 225 -11.35 6.76 -14.39
C MET A 225 -11.73 8.20 -13.97
N GLY A 226 -10.86 9.19 -14.24
CA GLY A 226 -11.09 10.58 -13.84
C GLY A 226 -10.86 10.88 -12.35
N LEU A 227 -10.22 9.94 -11.63
CA LEU A 227 -9.72 10.12 -10.28
C LEU A 227 -8.21 10.16 -10.29
N GLU A 228 -7.65 11.02 -9.47
CA GLU A 228 -6.24 11.01 -9.11
C GLU A 228 -6.11 10.60 -7.64
N MET A 229 -5.45 9.48 -7.38
CA MET A 229 -5.06 9.06 -6.05
C MET A 229 -3.59 9.42 -5.82
N ARG A 230 -3.31 10.11 -4.74
CA ARG A 230 -1.95 10.43 -4.28
C ARG A 230 -1.73 9.85 -2.91
N ALA A 231 -0.60 9.19 -2.75
CA ALA A 231 -0.13 8.70 -1.46
C ALA A 231 1.32 9.18 -1.26
N ASN A 232 1.59 9.86 -0.16
CA ASN A 232 2.90 10.40 0.16
C ASN A 232 3.31 10.04 1.58
N VAL A 233 4.55 9.63 1.76
CA VAL A 233 5.14 9.51 3.09
C VAL A 233 5.38 10.91 3.64
N THR A 234 4.80 11.19 4.82
CA THR A 234 4.93 12.49 5.50
C THR A 234 5.96 12.45 6.62
N GLU A 235 6.10 11.29 7.26
CA GLU A 235 7.05 11.04 8.35
C GLU A 235 7.71 9.69 8.13
N LEU A 236 9.02 9.60 8.40
CA LEU A 236 9.78 8.37 8.31
C LEU A 236 10.90 8.39 9.33
N ALA A 237 10.97 7.36 10.18
CA ALA A 237 12.00 7.23 11.20
C ALA A 237 12.32 5.74 11.49
N GLU A 238 13.55 5.49 11.87
CA GLU A 238 13.92 4.21 12.50
C GLU A 238 13.67 4.33 14.02
N GLU A 239 12.91 3.38 14.56
CA GLU A 239 12.55 3.31 15.99
C GLU A 239 13.09 2.00 16.61
N PRO A 240 13.24 1.93 17.93
CA PRO A 240 13.53 0.67 18.61
C PRO A 240 12.49 -0.40 18.26
N PRO A 241 12.87 -1.69 18.21
CA PRO A 241 11.95 -2.76 17.89
C PRO A 241 10.70 -2.74 18.79
N ALA A 242 9.54 -2.88 18.18
CA ALA A 242 8.24 -2.81 18.85
C ALA A 242 7.49 -4.16 18.71
N ASP A 243 8.12 -5.23 19.09
CA ASP A 243 7.67 -6.63 18.95
C ASP A 243 6.22 -6.86 19.36
N ALA A 244 5.78 -6.22 20.43
CA ALA A 244 4.40 -6.34 20.93
C ALA A 244 3.35 -5.84 19.93
N LEU A 245 3.71 -4.93 19.04
CA LEU A 245 2.79 -4.39 18.00
C LEU A 245 2.51 -5.40 16.89
N PHE A 246 3.32 -6.45 16.77
CA PHE A 246 3.12 -7.53 15.80
C PHE A 246 2.35 -8.72 16.40
N GLU A 247 1.95 -8.66 17.67
CA GLU A 247 1.16 -9.70 18.30
C GLU A 247 -0.33 -9.42 18.20
N ILE A 248 -1.14 -10.49 18.19
CA ILE A 248 -2.60 -10.37 18.28
C ILE A 248 -2.96 -10.18 19.75
N PRO A 249 -3.66 -9.08 20.12
CA PRO A 249 -4.07 -8.88 21.51
C PRO A 249 -4.95 -10.04 22.02
N ALA A 250 -4.74 -10.45 23.26
CA ALA A 250 -5.37 -11.65 23.82
C ALA A 250 -6.91 -11.58 23.86
N GLU A 251 -7.49 -10.37 23.87
CA GLU A 251 -8.92 -10.14 23.84
C GLU A 251 -9.56 -10.29 22.46
N PHE A 252 -8.77 -10.45 21.39
CA PHE A 252 -9.30 -10.62 20.04
C PHE A 252 -9.67 -12.07 19.76
N LYS A 253 -10.79 -12.27 19.05
CA LYS A 253 -11.29 -13.58 18.67
C LYS A 253 -11.11 -13.81 17.16
N GLU A 254 -10.65 -15.00 16.80
CA GLU A 254 -10.59 -15.40 15.40
C GLU A 254 -12.00 -15.63 14.84
N VAL A 255 -12.25 -15.08 13.66
CA VAL A 255 -13.48 -15.27 12.90
C VAL A 255 -13.15 -15.73 11.48
N PRO A 256 -14.09 -16.39 10.79
CA PRO A 256 -13.90 -16.69 9.37
C PRO A 256 -13.64 -15.42 8.54
N MET A 257 -12.84 -15.56 7.49
CA MET A 257 -12.64 -14.46 6.54
C MET A 257 -13.98 -14.03 5.94
N PRO A 258 -14.30 -12.72 5.88
CA PRO A 258 -15.51 -12.22 5.26
C PRO A 258 -15.65 -12.74 3.82
N GLY A 259 -16.84 -13.29 3.50
CA GLY A 259 -17.10 -13.83 2.16
C GLY A 259 -16.59 -15.27 1.89
N ALA A 260 -15.84 -15.88 2.80
CA ALA A 260 -15.55 -17.32 2.74
C ALA A 260 -16.82 -18.10 3.05
N LYS A 261 -17.31 -18.87 2.08
CA LYS A 261 -18.43 -19.84 2.26
C LYS A 261 -17.85 -21.25 2.33
#